data_ce5d3b6d8036805a74b4c4ab113a7668
#
_entry.id   ce5d3b6d8036805a74b4c4ab113a7668
#
_cell.length_a   1.000
_cell.length_b   1.000
_cell.length_c   1.000
_cell.angle_alpha   90.00
_cell.angle_beta   90.00
_cell.angle_gamma   90.00
#
_symmetry.space_group_name_H-M   'P 1'
#
loop_
_entity.id
_entity.type
_entity.pdbx_description
1 polymer ?
#
loop_
_entity_poly.entity_id
_entity_poly.type
_entity_poly.pdbx_seq_one_letter_code
_entity_poly.pdbx_strand_id
1 'polypeptide(L)'
;IMGFVSGLPLLLTITLLQAWLTDENISKSTIGLFALIGLPYSLKFLWAPLFDRYVISALGRRRGWLLLSQVFLISSIFFLGQSQPEINLYNVAVLSLAVTFFSASQDIVIDAYRRESLKESEQTIGASAYVLGYRFGALAAGAGGLILADIYSYSLVYTIMSLIMILGVITTLLAEEPKVEFKSYTLRESIIEPFKEFFTRYTAINSNIKAVSYTHLTLPTNC
;
A
#
# COMPACT_ATOMS: atom_id res chain seq x y z
N ILE A 1 -11.43 7.92 3.29
CA ILE A 1 -10.37 8.61 2.53
C ILE A 1 -9.06 7.81 2.57
N MET A 2 -8.55 7.38 3.74
CA MET A 2 -7.30 6.60 3.82
C MET A 2 -7.31 5.35 2.93
N GLY A 3 -8.41 4.58 2.92
CA GLY A 3 -8.56 3.45 1.99
C GLY A 3 -8.51 3.88 0.52
N PHE A 4 -9.15 5.00 0.17
CA PHE A 4 -9.16 5.51 -1.20
C PHE A 4 -7.74 5.81 -1.72
N VAL A 5 -6.95 6.56 -0.96
CA VAL A 5 -5.57 6.89 -1.36
C VAL A 5 -4.63 5.68 -1.32
N SER A 6 -4.98 4.64 -0.57
CA SER A 6 -4.25 3.36 -0.55
C SER A 6 -4.50 2.52 -1.81
N GLY A 7 -5.73 2.55 -2.33
CA GLY A 7 -6.11 1.78 -3.53
C GLY A 7 -5.65 2.40 -4.85
N LEU A 8 -5.45 3.71 -4.89
CA LEU A 8 -5.14 4.44 -6.10
C LEU A 8 -3.82 4.00 -6.76
N PRO A 9 -2.68 3.87 -6.06
CA PRO A 9 -1.39 3.55 -6.70
C PRO A 9 -1.33 2.17 -7.34
N LEU A 10 -2.14 1.21 -6.85
CA LEU A 10 -2.11 -0.16 -7.34
C LEU A 10 -2.46 -0.25 -8.83
N LEU A 11 -3.63 0.23 -9.23
CA LEU A 11 -4.04 0.16 -10.64
C LEU A 11 -3.35 1.22 -11.51
N LEU A 12 -2.80 2.25 -10.89
CA LEU A 12 -1.95 3.23 -11.57
C LEU A 12 -0.66 2.58 -12.09
N THR A 13 -0.06 1.65 -11.34
CA THR A 13 1.16 0.94 -11.73
C THR A 13 0.89 -0.35 -12.51
N ILE A 14 -0.24 -1.02 -12.28
CA ILE A 14 -0.54 -2.28 -12.97
C ILE A 14 -1.30 -2.01 -14.28
N THR A 15 -2.38 -1.24 -14.25
CA THR A 15 -3.26 -1.07 -15.41
C THR A 15 -2.87 0.12 -16.26
N LEU A 16 -2.77 1.31 -15.67
CA LEU A 16 -2.51 2.53 -16.43
C LEU A 16 -1.10 2.54 -17.03
N LEU A 17 -0.10 2.07 -16.26
CA LEU A 17 1.27 1.98 -16.75
C LEU A 17 1.39 0.98 -17.92
N GLN A 18 0.73 -0.18 -17.83
CA GLN A 18 0.77 -1.16 -18.90
C GLN A 18 0.09 -0.64 -20.19
N ALA A 19 -1.00 0.11 -20.06
CA ALA A 19 -1.63 0.78 -21.20
C ALA A 19 -0.66 1.78 -21.81
N TRP A 20 -0.05 2.66 -21.03
CA TRP A 20 0.95 3.61 -21.52
C TRP A 20 2.11 2.95 -22.25
N LEU A 21 2.73 1.92 -21.66
CA LEU A 21 3.82 1.18 -22.31
C LEU A 21 3.37 0.49 -23.60
N THR A 22 2.10 0.08 -23.69
CA THR A 22 1.55 -0.52 -24.91
C THR A 22 1.37 0.52 -26.01
N ASP A 23 0.87 1.70 -25.67
CA ASP A 23 0.69 2.80 -26.62
C ASP A 23 2.04 3.32 -27.17
N GLU A 24 3.11 3.25 -26.35
CA GLU A 24 4.49 3.55 -26.76
C GLU A 24 5.18 2.39 -27.51
N ASN A 25 4.42 1.39 -27.92
CA ASN A 25 4.90 0.21 -28.68
C ASN A 25 6.01 -0.60 -27.98
N ILE A 26 6.08 -0.56 -26.66
CA ILE A 26 7.02 -1.39 -25.89
C ILE A 26 6.64 -2.88 -26.03
N SER A 27 7.65 -3.73 -26.17
CA SER A 27 7.42 -5.17 -26.39
C SER A 27 6.63 -5.82 -25.26
N LYS A 28 5.70 -6.73 -25.59
CA LYS A 28 4.88 -7.46 -24.61
C LYS A 28 5.72 -8.23 -23.57
N SER A 29 6.88 -8.74 -23.97
CA SER A 29 7.80 -9.42 -23.05
C SER A 29 8.37 -8.44 -22.01
N THR A 30 8.72 -7.23 -22.43
CA THR A 30 9.19 -6.17 -21.53
C THR A 30 8.09 -5.71 -20.60
N ILE A 31 6.86 -5.49 -21.10
CA ILE A 31 5.71 -5.16 -20.28
C ILE A 31 5.44 -6.25 -19.23
N GLY A 32 5.60 -7.53 -19.61
CA GLY A 32 5.50 -8.66 -18.69
C GLY A 32 6.52 -8.59 -17.54
N LEU A 33 7.74 -8.10 -17.76
CA LEU A 33 8.73 -7.89 -16.71
C LEU A 33 8.33 -6.79 -15.72
N PHE A 34 7.52 -5.82 -16.15
CA PHE A 34 6.98 -4.81 -15.25
C PHE A 34 6.02 -5.38 -14.18
N ALA A 35 5.55 -6.62 -14.32
CA ALA A 35 4.83 -7.30 -13.24
C ALA A 35 5.68 -7.45 -11.96
N LEU A 36 7.01 -7.52 -12.09
CA LEU A 36 7.94 -7.57 -10.96
C LEU A 36 7.92 -6.30 -10.09
N ILE A 37 7.44 -5.17 -10.63
CA ILE A 37 7.26 -3.92 -9.88
C ILE A 37 6.25 -4.10 -8.74
N GLY A 38 5.35 -5.09 -8.82
CA GLY A 38 4.43 -5.44 -7.75
C GLY A 38 5.06 -6.18 -6.55
N LEU A 39 6.32 -6.61 -6.63
CA LEU A 39 7.00 -7.34 -5.55
C LEU A 39 6.97 -6.62 -4.18
N PRO A 40 7.09 -5.28 -4.07
CA PRO A 40 7.01 -4.61 -2.78
C PRO A 40 5.71 -4.92 -2.03
N TYR A 41 4.58 -5.06 -2.70
CA TYR A 41 3.32 -5.41 -2.02
C TYR A 41 3.38 -6.79 -1.34
N SER A 42 4.08 -7.75 -1.95
CA SER A 42 4.25 -9.09 -1.38
C SER A 42 5.34 -9.14 -0.31
N LEU A 43 6.38 -8.33 -0.46
CA LEU A 43 7.55 -8.33 0.43
C LEU A 43 7.46 -7.30 1.56
N LYS A 44 6.36 -6.55 1.67
CA LYS A 44 6.19 -5.48 2.67
C LYS A 44 6.43 -5.90 4.11
N PHE A 45 6.28 -7.19 4.44
CA PHE A 45 6.55 -7.74 5.76
C PHE A 45 8.04 -7.62 6.18
N LEU A 46 8.97 -7.52 5.21
CA LEU A 46 10.40 -7.42 5.49
C LEU A 46 10.78 -6.10 6.19
N TRP A 47 10.10 -5.01 5.83
CA TRP A 47 10.40 -3.69 6.41
C TRP A 47 9.30 -3.16 7.33
N ALA A 48 8.16 -3.85 7.46
CA ALA A 48 7.11 -3.48 8.40
C ALA A 48 7.62 -3.27 9.84
N PRO A 49 8.53 -4.09 10.40
CA PRO A 49 9.08 -3.88 11.74
C PRO A 49 9.82 -2.54 11.93
N LEU A 50 10.32 -1.92 10.84
CA LEU A 50 10.99 -0.62 10.92
C LEU A 50 10.02 0.49 11.34
N PHE A 51 8.78 0.45 10.84
CA PHE A 51 7.73 1.43 11.15
C PHE A 51 7.19 1.31 12.57
N ASP A 52 7.34 0.14 13.18
CA ASP A 52 6.98 -0.09 14.58
C ASP A 52 8.09 0.37 15.53
N ARG A 53 9.35 0.24 15.11
CA ARG A 53 10.50 0.55 15.96
C ARG A 53 10.87 2.03 15.96
N TYR A 54 10.92 2.65 14.79
CA TYR A 54 11.39 4.02 14.67
C TYR A 54 10.23 5.00 14.73
N VAL A 55 10.38 6.03 15.57
CA VAL A 55 9.38 7.09 15.75
C VAL A 55 9.89 8.37 15.10
N ILE A 56 9.11 8.95 14.22
CA ILE A 56 9.38 10.30 13.71
C ILE A 56 8.76 11.27 14.70
N SER A 57 9.54 11.67 15.72
CA SER A 57 9.07 12.32 16.94
C SER A 57 8.30 13.63 16.73
N ALA A 58 8.55 14.35 15.65
CA ALA A 58 7.91 15.66 15.41
C ALA A 58 6.41 15.58 15.09
N LEU A 59 5.92 14.47 14.54
CA LEU A 59 4.55 14.32 14.02
C LEU A 59 3.79 13.13 14.61
N GLY A 60 4.42 12.40 15.52
CA GLY A 60 3.88 11.16 16.07
C GLY A 60 4.41 9.91 15.34
N ARG A 61 4.15 8.74 15.94
CA ARG A 61 4.68 7.47 15.45
C ARG A 61 4.04 7.06 14.11
N ARG A 62 2.72 7.03 14.05
CA ARG A 62 1.99 6.59 12.85
C ARG A 62 1.85 7.70 11.82
N ARG A 63 1.48 8.89 12.24
CA ARG A 63 1.28 10.03 11.34
C ARG A 63 2.58 10.46 10.66
N GLY A 64 3.70 10.45 11.39
CA GLY A 64 5.01 10.78 10.82
C GLY A 64 5.41 9.87 9.67
N TRP A 65 5.30 8.56 9.83
CA TRP A 65 5.57 7.59 8.77
C TRP A 65 4.58 7.67 7.61
N LEU A 66 3.28 7.91 7.91
CA LEU A 66 2.27 8.14 6.87
C LEU A 66 2.62 9.32 6.00
N LEU A 67 2.90 10.48 6.60
CA LEU A 67 3.26 11.70 5.87
C LEU A 67 4.52 11.50 5.02
N LEU A 68 5.54 10.87 5.59
CA LEU A 68 6.78 10.58 4.86
C LEU A 68 6.50 9.71 3.63
N SER A 69 5.78 8.59 3.82
CA SER A 69 5.42 7.68 2.72
C SER A 69 4.58 8.38 1.67
N GLN A 70 3.61 9.21 2.07
CA GLN A 70 2.72 9.95 1.18
C GLN A 70 3.48 10.99 0.34
N VAL A 71 4.39 11.75 0.95
CA VAL A 71 5.19 12.74 0.22
C VAL A 71 6.06 12.07 -0.84
N PHE A 72 6.76 10.98 -0.48
CA PHE A 72 7.57 10.25 -1.45
C PHE A 72 6.71 9.56 -2.52
N LEU A 73 5.54 9.05 -2.15
CA LEU A 73 4.60 8.43 -3.08
C LEU A 73 4.07 9.45 -4.10
N ILE A 74 3.61 10.61 -3.66
CA ILE A 74 3.16 11.71 -4.52
C ILE A 74 4.27 12.13 -5.47
N SER A 75 5.48 12.33 -4.96
CA SER A 75 6.65 12.69 -5.76
C SER A 75 6.96 11.62 -6.80
N SER A 76 6.95 10.33 -6.39
CA SER A 76 7.22 9.21 -7.31
C SER A 76 6.17 9.11 -8.41
N ILE A 77 4.88 9.28 -8.11
CA ILE A 77 3.79 9.29 -9.10
C ILE A 77 3.97 10.46 -10.07
N PHE A 78 4.26 11.66 -9.56
CA PHE A 78 4.46 12.83 -10.38
C PHE A 78 5.65 12.65 -11.34
N PHE A 79 6.82 12.25 -10.83
CA PHE A 79 8.01 12.03 -11.67
C PHE A 79 7.84 10.87 -12.64
N LEU A 80 7.09 9.82 -12.27
CA LEU A 80 6.73 8.75 -13.19
C LEU A 80 5.96 9.30 -14.39
N GLY A 81 4.99 10.18 -14.17
CA GLY A 81 4.24 10.83 -15.25
C GLY A 81 5.08 11.77 -16.12
N GLN A 82 6.19 12.30 -15.61
CA GLN A 82 7.11 13.13 -16.41
C GLN A 82 8.19 12.29 -17.11
N SER A 83 8.22 10.97 -16.91
CA SER A 83 9.18 10.09 -17.59
C SER A 83 8.76 9.85 -19.04
N GLN A 84 9.72 9.40 -19.84
CA GLN A 84 9.54 9.12 -21.27
C GLN A 84 9.94 7.66 -21.52
N PRO A 85 8.95 6.73 -21.60
CA PRO A 85 9.23 5.30 -21.74
C PRO A 85 10.04 4.97 -23.01
N GLU A 86 9.81 5.69 -24.10
CA GLU A 86 10.53 5.52 -25.36
C GLU A 86 12.05 5.79 -25.22
N ILE A 87 12.44 6.75 -24.37
CA ILE A 87 13.82 7.19 -24.25
C ILE A 87 14.54 6.42 -23.13
N ASN A 88 13.88 6.23 -21.99
CA ASN A 88 14.52 5.67 -20.81
C ASN A 88 13.56 4.78 -19.99
N LEU A 89 13.39 3.56 -20.47
CA LEU A 89 12.55 2.55 -19.82
C LEU A 89 13.06 2.16 -18.42
N TYR A 90 14.38 2.23 -18.18
CA TYR A 90 14.95 1.95 -16.86
C TYR A 90 14.47 2.96 -15.82
N ASN A 91 14.42 4.25 -16.17
CA ASN A 91 13.90 5.29 -15.29
C ASN A 91 12.43 5.05 -14.95
N VAL A 92 11.61 4.66 -15.91
CA VAL A 92 10.20 4.27 -15.68
C VAL A 92 10.11 3.11 -14.71
N ALA A 93 10.94 2.07 -14.86
CA ALA A 93 10.95 0.92 -13.97
C ALA A 93 11.33 1.31 -12.53
N VAL A 94 12.37 2.13 -12.35
CA VAL A 94 12.81 2.60 -11.03
C VAL A 94 11.73 3.45 -10.35
N LEU A 95 11.12 4.39 -11.09
CA LEU A 95 10.06 5.25 -10.54
C LEU A 95 8.81 4.44 -10.20
N SER A 96 8.43 3.49 -11.04
CA SER A 96 7.30 2.58 -10.77
C SER A 96 7.56 1.70 -9.55
N LEU A 97 8.80 1.21 -9.39
CA LEU A 97 9.20 0.46 -8.19
C LEU A 97 9.14 1.36 -6.93
N ALA A 98 9.54 2.63 -7.05
CA ALA A 98 9.40 3.60 -5.95
C ALA A 98 7.94 3.83 -5.60
N VAL A 99 7.04 3.99 -6.58
CA VAL A 99 5.59 4.11 -6.35
C VAL A 99 5.06 2.90 -5.57
N THR A 100 5.36 1.67 -6.00
CA THR A 100 4.87 0.46 -5.33
C THR A 100 5.48 0.27 -3.94
N PHE A 101 6.75 0.64 -3.74
CA PHE A 101 7.42 0.58 -2.45
C PHE A 101 6.80 1.55 -1.44
N PHE A 102 6.62 2.83 -1.82
CA PHE A 102 6.02 3.81 -0.92
C PHE A 102 4.53 3.57 -0.71
N SER A 103 3.81 3.05 -1.70
CA SER A 103 2.43 2.62 -1.54
C SER A 103 2.31 1.46 -0.56
N ALA A 104 3.12 0.40 -0.72
CA ALA A 104 3.15 -0.73 0.21
C ALA A 104 3.53 -0.29 1.64
N SER A 105 4.44 0.69 1.76
CA SER A 105 4.84 1.29 3.03
C SER A 105 3.70 2.08 3.67
N GLN A 106 2.98 2.88 2.90
CA GLN A 106 1.78 3.58 3.34
C GLN A 106 0.72 2.59 3.85
N ASP A 107 0.47 1.50 3.13
CA ASP A 107 -0.51 0.47 3.51
C ASP A 107 -0.21 -0.14 4.88
N ILE A 108 1.07 -0.48 5.15
CA ILE A 108 1.49 -1.01 6.46
C ILE A 108 1.11 -0.04 7.57
N VAL A 109 1.42 1.24 7.38
CA VAL A 109 1.20 2.25 8.43
C VAL A 109 -0.29 2.56 8.60
N ILE A 110 -1.08 2.61 7.51
CA ILE A 110 -2.54 2.80 7.58
C ILE A 110 -3.21 1.63 8.31
N ASP A 111 -2.81 0.39 8.01
CA ASP A 111 -3.35 -0.79 8.69
C ASP A 111 -3.06 -0.76 10.19
N ALA A 112 -1.84 -0.41 10.57
CA ALA A 112 -1.45 -0.26 11.97
C ALA A 112 -2.21 0.90 12.64
N TYR A 113 -2.29 2.07 11.98
CA TYR A 113 -3.03 3.23 12.45
C TYR A 113 -4.51 2.88 12.72
N ARG A 114 -5.17 2.21 11.77
CA ARG A 114 -6.57 1.79 11.90
C ARG A 114 -6.77 0.86 13.10
N ARG A 115 -5.88 -0.12 13.28
CA ARG A 115 -5.96 -1.06 14.41
C ARG A 115 -5.79 -0.37 15.76
N GLU A 116 -4.92 0.62 15.84
CA GLU A 116 -4.62 1.36 17.05
C GLU A 116 -5.65 2.46 17.38
N SER A 117 -6.33 3.00 16.37
CA SER A 117 -7.29 4.11 16.52
C SER A 117 -8.70 3.65 16.83
N LEU A 118 -9.10 2.44 16.43
CA LEU A 118 -10.47 1.93 16.56
C LEU A 118 -10.59 0.98 17.73
N LYS A 119 -11.73 1.05 18.44
CA LYS A 119 -12.09 0.08 19.47
C LYS A 119 -12.33 -1.29 18.85
N GLU A 120 -12.21 -2.34 19.64
CA GLU A 120 -12.38 -3.72 19.17
C GLU A 120 -13.74 -3.95 18.50
N SER A 121 -14.81 -3.38 19.02
CA SER A 121 -16.17 -3.43 18.45
C SER A 121 -16.31 -2.70 17.10
N GLU A 122 -15.42 -1.76 16.78
CA GLU A 122 -15.45 -0.93 15.57
C GLU A 122 -14.53 -1.47 14.46
N GLN A 123 -13.65 -2.43 14.77
CA GLN A 123 -12.64 -2.93 13.84
C GLN A 123 -13.24 -3.49 12.54
N THR A 124 -14.35 -4.22 12.63
CA THR A 124 -15.02 -4.81 11.47
C THR A 124 -15.58 -3.73 10.54
N ILE A 125 -16.25 -2.73 11.11
CA ILE A 125 -16.82 -1.60 10.33
C ILE A 125 -15.68 -0.78 9.72
N GLY A 126 -14.64 -0.50 10.48
CA GLY A 126 -13.46 0.21 10.00
C GLY A 126 -12.74 -0.52 8.87
N ALA A 127 -12.61 -1.85 8.95
CA ALA A 127 -12.03 -2.66 7.88
C ALA A 127 -12.89 -2.62 6.61
N SER A 128 -14.21 -2.76 6.75
CA SER A 128 -15.15 -2.71 5.62
C SER A 128 -15.13 -1.34 4.92
N ALA A 129 -15.14 -0.26 5.69
CA ALA A 129 -15.04 1.10 5.16
C ALA A 129 -13.70 1.36 4.45
N TYR A 130 -12.60 0.83 4.99
CA TYR A 130 -11.28 0.88 4.35
C TYR A 130 -11.27 0.16 3.00
N VAL A 131 -11.75 -1.10 2.98
CA VAL A 131 -11.81 -1.91 1.74
C VAL A 131 -12.70 -1.24 0.68
N LEU A 132 -13.85 -0.69 1.08
CA LEU A 132 -14.72 0.05 0.17
C LEU A 132 -14.00 1.26 -0.43
N GLY A 133 -13.36 2.07 0.41
CA GLY A 133 -12.53 3.19 -0.04
C GLY A 133 -11.43 2.75 -1.00
N TYR A 134 -10.71 1.68 -0.66
CA TYR A 134 -9.66 1.10 -1.48
C TYR A 134 -10.16 0.74 -2.90
N ARG A 135 -11.33 0.11 -3.00
CA ARG A 135 -11.94 -0.23 -4.30
C ARG A 135 -12.28 1.01 -5.12
N PHE A 136 -12.81 2.05 -4.49
CA PHE A 136 -13.06 3.32 -5.18
C PHE A 136 -11.77 3.99 -5.66
N GLY A 137 -10.71 3.97 -4.87
CA GLY A 137 -9.40 4.48 -5.28
C GLY A 137 -8.82 3.71 -6.47
N ALA A 138 -8.90 2.39 -6.41
CA ALA A 138 -8.46 1.53 -7.51
C ALA A 138 -9.26 1.79 -8.79
N LEU A 139 -10.59 1.92 -8.71
CA LEU A 139 -11.44 2.27 -9.86
C LEU A 139 -11.11 3.65 -10.43
N ALA A 140 -10.87 4.64 -9.58
CA ALA A 140 -10.50 5.99 -10.02
C ALA A 140 -9.18 5.98 -10.79
N ALA A 141 -8.18 5.21 -10.33
CA ALA A 141 -6.89 5.11 -11.01
C ALA A 141 -6.95 4.21 -12.27
N GLY A 142 -7.63 3.07 -12.19
CA GLY A 142 -7.76 2.13 -13.31
C GLY A 142 -8.68 2.67 -14.40
N ALA A 143 -9.99 2.59 -14.16
CA ALA A 143 -10.97 3.02 -15.17
C ALA A 143 -10.93 4.54 -15.41
N GLY A 144 -10.90 5.35 -14.33
CA GLY A 144 -10.83 6.81 -14.45
C GLY A 144 -9.53 7.27 -15.12
N GLY A 145 -8.40 6.66 -14.78
CA GLY A 145 -7.11 6.94 -15.40
C GLY A 145 -7.07 6.62 -16.88
N LEU A 146 -7.64 5.48 -17.32
CA LEU A 146 -7.71 5.12 -18.72
C LEU A 146 -8.63 6.05 -19.51
N ILE A 147 -9.82 6.39 -18.99
CA ILE A 147 -10.73 7.36 -19.62
C ILE A 147 -10.05 8.72 -19.80
N LEU A 148 -9.28 9.15 -18.80
CA LEU A 148 -8.52 10.41 -18.91
C LEU A 148 -7.37 10.29 -19.92
N ALA A 149 -6.74 9.14 -20.05
CA ALA A 149 -5.65 8.91 -20.98
C ALA A 149 -6.10 8.91 -22.45
N ASP A 150 -7.36 8.57 -22.72
CA ASP A 150 -7.96 8.70 -24.06
C ASP A 150 -8.09 10.17 -24.51
N ILE A 151 -8.13 11.12 -23.57
CA ILE A 151 -8.39 12.54 -23.84
C ILE A 151 -7.13 13.38 -23.63
N TYR A 152 -6.31 13.00 -22.66
CA TYR A 152 -5.14 13.75 -22.21
C TYR A 152 -3.87 12.90 -22.26
N SER A 153 -2.71 13.57 -22.28
CA SER A 153 -1.42 12.87 -22.18
C SER A 153 -1.28 12.12 -20.84
N TYR A 154 -0.57 10.99 -20.86
CA TYR A 154 -0.25 10.23 -19.65
C TYR A 154 0.43 11.09 -18.57
N SER A 155 1.31 12.01 -18.98
CA SER A 155 1.94 12.97 -18.04
C SER A 155 0.92 13.78 -17.25
N LEU A 156 -0.13 14.29 -17.91
CA LEU A 156 -1.19 15.05 -17.24
C LEU A 156 -2.03 14.14 -16.35
N VAL A 157 -2.35 12.92 -16.79
CA VAL A 157 -3.13 11.95 -16.00
C VAL A 157 -2.39 11.59 -14.71
N TYR A 158 -1.09 11.27 -14.78
CA TYR A 158 -0.27 10.99 -13.59
C TYR A 158 -0.15 12.22 -12.68
N THR A 159 -0.07 13.42 -13.25
CA THR A 159 -0.09 14.67 -12.49
C THR A 159 -1.40 14.84 -11.73
N ILE A 160 -2.55 14.61 -12.38
CA ILE A 160 -3.87 14.65 -11.72
C ILE A 160 -3.94 13.60 -10.60
N MET A 161 -3.48 12.38 -10.84
CA MET A 161 -3.48 11.31 -9.84
C MET A 161 -2.58 11.66 -8.64
N SER A 162 -1.42 12.28 -8.86
CA SER A 162 -0.55 12.75 -7.79
C SER A 162 -1.20 13.86 -6.95
N LEU A 163 -1.96 14.76 -7.57
CA LEU A 163 -2.72 15.80 -6.87
C LEU A 163 -3.86 15.21 -6.02
N ILE A 164 -4.56 14.20 -6.52
CA ILE A 164 -5.59 13.49 -5.77
C ILE A 164 -5.01 12.84 -4.51
N MET A 165 -3.77 12.35 -4.55
CA MET A 165 -3.08 11.79 -3.38
C MET A 165 -2.87 12.81 -2.25
N ILE A 166 -2.91 14.11 -2.51
CA ILE A 166 -2.84 15.15 -1.48
C ILE A 166 -3.98 15.04 -0.48
N LEU A 167 -5.13 14.48 -0.88
CA LEU A 167 -6.24 14.18 0.04
C LEU A 167 -5.79 13.25 1.18
N GLY A 168 -4.85 12.35 0.90
CA GLY A 168 -4.25 11.48 1.92
C GLY A 168 -3.43 12.28 2.93
N VAL A 169 -2.60 13.21 2.45
CA VAL A 169 -1.79 14.10 3.30
C VAL A 169 -2.70 14.94 4.21
N ILE A 170 -3.73 15.55 3.63
CA ILE A 170 -4.70 16.36 4.39
C ILE A 170 -5.37 15.49 5.47
N THR A 171 -5.83 14.29 5.10
CA THR A 171 -6.46 13.36 6.04
C THR A 171 -5.51 12.98 7.17
N THR A 172 -4.24 12.73 6.85
CA THR A 172 -3.21 12.38 7.86
C THR A 172 -2.90 13.55 8.79
N LEU A 173 -2.90 14.78 8.28
CA LEU A 173 -2.69 15.98 9.09
C LEU A 173 -3.86 16.26 10.04
N LEU A 174 -5.09 15.97 9.61
CA LEU A 174 -6.30 16.14 10.43
C LEU A 174 -6.54 14.97 11.38
N ALA A 175 -5.93 13.81 11.14
CA ALA A 175 -6.09 12.64 11.98
C ALA A 175 -5.39 12.82 13.33
N GLU A 176 -5.94 12.25 14.40
CA GLU A 176 -5.30 12.23 15.71
C GLU A 176 -4.28 11.09 15.78
N GLU A 177 -3.16 11.30 16.50
CA GLU A 177 -2.20 10.22 16.75
C GLU A 177 -2.80 9.23 17.77
N PRO A 178 -2.76 7.90 17.50
CA PRO A 178 -3.26 6.90 18.45
C PRO A 178 -2.48 6.95 19.78
N LYS A 179 -3.21 7.00 20.90
CA LYS A 179 -2.63 6.98 22.24
C LYS A 179 -2.33 5.54 22.69
N VAL A 180 -1.33 4.93 22.09
CA VAL A 180 -0.88 3.59 22.46
C VAL A 180 0.45 3.69 23.20
N GLU A 181 0.57 3.01 24.35
CA GLU A 181 1.84 2.92 25.08
C GLU A 181 2.90 2.25 24.20
N PHE A 182 4.00 2.97 23.99
CA PHE A 182 5.11 2.47 23.20
C PHE A 182 5.92 1.48 24.02
N LYS A 183 5.83 0.20 23.68
CA LYS A 183 6.82 -0.81 24.11
C LYS A 183 7.94 -0.81 23.07
N SER A 184 9.13 -0.37 23.45
CA SER A 184 10.30 -0.47 22.58
C SER A 184 10.73 -1.94 22.48
N TYR A 185 10.43 -2.55 21.35
CA TYR A 185 10.93 -3.89 21.02
C TYR A 185 12.30 -3.79 20.35
N THR A 186 13.19 -4.73 20.65
CA THR A 186 14.40 -4.90 19.84
C THR A 186 14.02 -5.41 18.45
N LEU A 187 14.84 -5.14 17.40
CA LEU A 187 14.56 -5.66 16.04
C LEU A 187 14.38 -7.17 16.03
N ARG A 188 15.14 -7.88 16.87
CA ARG A 188 15.01 -9.33 17.01
C ARG A 188 13.65 -9.73 17.58
N GLU A 189 13.18 -9.04 18.58
CA GLU A 189 11.84 -9.28 19.16
C GLU A 189 10.74 -8.94 18.17
N SER A 190 10.84 -7.82 17.45
CA SER A 190 9.84 -7.40 16.45
C SER A 190 9.72 -8.37 15.28
N ILE A 191 10.76 -9.16 14.96
CA ILE A 191 10.75 -10.15 13.90
C ILE A 191 10.42 -11.54 14.47
N ILE A 192 11.08 -11.95 15.55
CA ILE A 192 11.00 -13.33 16.04
C ILE A 192 9.73 -13.56 16.87
N GLU A 193 9.27 -12.60 17.66
CA GLU A 193 8.10 -12.78 18.51
C GLU A 193 6.80 -13.05 17.73
N PRO A 194 6.46 -12.30 16.65
CA PRO A 194 5.29 -12.63 15.84
C PRO A 194 5.35 -14.04 15.23
N PHE A 195 6.53 -14.46 14.77
CA PHE A 195 6.72 -15.83 14.27
C PHE A 195 6.59 -16.87 15.39
N LYS A 196 7.21 -16.65 16.54
CA LYS A 196 7.05 -17.54 17.70
C LYS A 196 5.58 -17.59 18.15
N GLU A 197 4.93 -16.46 18.28
CA GLU A 197 3.53 -16.39 18.69
C GLU A 197 2.61 -17.11 17.69
N PHE A 198 2.84 -16.92 16.39
CA PHE A 198 2.11 -17.63 15.35
C PHE A 198 2.23 -19.14 15.49
N PHE A 199 3.45 -19.67 15.72
CA PHE A 199 3.68 -21.09 15.86
C PHE A 199 3.33 -21.65 17.26
N THR A 200 3.43 -20.86 18.34
CA THR A 200 3.13 -21.31 19.71
C THR A 200 1.65 -21.20 20.09
N ARG A 201 0.89 -20.27 19.55
CA ARG A 201 -0.57 -20.22 19.69
C ARG A 201 -1.24 -21.51 19.23
N TYR A 202 -0.65 -22.17 18.27
CA TYR A 202 -1.14 -23.42 17.73
C TYR A 202 -0.89 -24.64 18.60
N THR A 203 0.20 -24.66 19.35
CA THR A 203 0.50 -25.73 20.29
C THR A 203 -0.38 -25.69 21.53
N ALA A 204 -0.94 -24.54 21.91
CA ALA A 204 -1.80 -24.39 23.07
C ALA A 204 -3.29 -24.76 22.80
N ILE A 205 -3.75 -24.76 21.55
CA ILE A 205 -5.16 -25.01 21.20
C ILE A 205 -5.38 -26.39 20.58
N ASN A 206 -4.42 -26.90 19.84
CA ASN A 206 -4.43 -28.30 19.35
C ASN A 206 -3.07 -28.68 18.77
N SER A 207 -2.62 -29.86 19.10
CA SER A 207 -1.30 -30.41 18.73
C SER A 207 -1.13 -30.77 17.23
N ASN A 208 -1.90 -30.17 16.31
CA ASN A 208 -1.84 -30.49 14.90
C ASN A 208 -1.83 -29.25 13.99
N ILE A 209 -0.68 -29.01 13.34
CA ILE A 209 -0.50 -28.03 12.26
C ILE A 209 -1.56 -28.18 11.14
N LYS A 210 -2.14 -29.36 10.96
CA LYS A 210 -3.23 -29.62 10.01
C LYS A 210 -4.53 -28.85 10.33
N ALA A 211 -4.81 -28.55 11.59
CA ALA A 211 -6.02 -27.82 11.98
C ALA A 211 -6.02 -26.36 11.50
N VAL A 212 -4.82 -25.73 11.35
CA VAL A 212 -4.65 -24.36 10.87
C VAL A 212 -5.01 -24.22 9.41
N SER A 213 -4.55 -25.15 8.59
CA SER A 213 -4.85 -25.16 7.16
C SER A 213 -6.36 -25.25 6.92
N TYR A 214 -7.08 -26.00 7.76
CA TYR A 214 -8.52 -26.15 7.65
C TYR A 214 -9.31 -24.89 8.08
N THR A 215 -8.91 -24.17 9.12
CA THR A 215 -9.63 -22.97 9.58
C THR A 215 -9.45 -21.76 8.67
N HIS A 216 -8.35 -21.71 7.91
CA HIS A 216 -8.12 -20.63 6.93
C HIS A 216 -8.60 -20.97 5.51
N LEU A 217 -8.73 -22.24 5.17
CA LEU A 217 -9.20 -22.70 3.86
C LEU A 217 -10.69 -23.02 3.81
N THR A 218 -11.32 -23.32 4.94
CA THR A 218 -12.76 -23.43 5.05
C THR A 218 -13.33 -22.16 5.66
N LEU A 219 -13.45 -21.11 4.88
CA LEU A 219 -14.46 -20.08 5.16
C LEU A 219 -15.82 -20.78 5.24
N PRO A 220 -16.61 -20.54 6.30
CA PRO A 220 -17.96 -21.09 6.34
C PRO A 220 -18.73 -20.55 5.14
N THR A 221 -18.99 -21.41 4.17
CA THR A 221 -19.95 -21.18 3.07
C THR A 221 -21.38 -21.35 3.58
N ASN A 222 -21.68 -20.86 4.76
CA ASN A 222 -23.01 -20.84 5.33
C ASN A 222 -23.44 -19.37 5.51
N CYS A 223 -23.97 -18.84 4.46
CA CYS A 223 -25.05 -17.84 4.46
C CYS A 223 -26.12 -18.31 3.51
#